data_0eb27d5f641f9902e2e6a31961f9083a
#
_entry.id   0eb27d5f641f9902e2e6a31961f9083a
#
_cell.length_a   1.000
_cell.length_b   1.000
_cell.length_c   1.000
_cell.angle_alpha   90.00
_cell.angle_beta   90.00
_cell.angle_gamma   90.00
#
_symmetry.space_group_name_H-M   'P 1'
#
loop_
_entity.id
_entity.type
_entity.pdbx_description
1 polymer ?
#
loop_
_entity_poly.entity_id
_entity_poly.type
_entity_poly.pdbx_seq_one_letter_code
_entity_poly.pdbx_strand_id
1 'polypeptide(L)'
;ENINYCAEKGIKVLGTSEHAPSMPGAPHYWYFGNLKVVPRVINGVTILKGCEANILDIEGSLDMSDEASKNLDYMIASFHEPVFKPRSREENTLAILNVMDKYDKVEILGHLGNPNYQLNYEAIIKKAKEKDIMIEINNSSLLGSSRIGSDVNCKKVALLCKEIGTKVILTSDAHINTCIGVFNKGIELLKEIQMPEELVMNDPEKLIAHLKSKGRLSDL
;
A
#
# COMPACT_ATOMS: atom_id res chain seq x y z
N GLU A 1 12.73 -15.76 7.55
CA GLU A 1 13.20 -14.84 8.61
C GLU A 1 12.07 -13.91 9.02
N ASN A 2 11.50 -13.11 8.10
CA ASN A 2 10.42 -12.16 8.38
C ASN A 2 9.20 -12.80 9.05
N ILE A 3 8.77 -13.97 8.56
CA ILE A 3 7.60 -14.68 9.11
C ILE A 3 7.85 -15.15 10.56
N ASN A 4 9.05 -15.66 10.85
CA ASN A 4 9.41 -16.06 12.22
C ASN A 4 9.41 -14.85 13.16
N TYR A 5 9.97 -13.73 12.70
CA TYR A 5 9.92 -12.47 13.44
C TYR A 5 8.46 -12.03 13.73
N CYS A 6 7.59 -12.11 12.73
CA CYS A 6 6.16 -11.81 12.93
C CYS A 6 5.54 -12.73 13.99
N ALA A 7 5.79 -14.04 13.92
CA ALA A 7 5.26 -14.99 14.89
C ALA A 7 5.75 -14.68 16.33
N GLU A 8 7.04 -14.40 16.50
CA GLU A 8 7.64 -14.02 17.78
C GLU A 8 7.06 -12.70 18.35
N LYS A 9 6.71 -11.75 17.48
CA LYS A 9 6.10 -10.47 17.87
C LYS A 9 4.58 -10.52 18.00
N GLY A 10 3.95 -11.66 17.74
CA GLY A 10 2.50 -11.82 17.80
C GLY A 10 1.74 -11.17 16.64
N ILE A 11 2.45 -10.82 15.55
CA ILE A 11 1.84 -10.32 14.32
C ILE A 11 1.11 -11.48 13.62
N LYS A 12 -0.17 -11.33 13.37
CA LYS A 12 -1.04 -12.39 12.84
C LYS A 12 -1.13 -12.41 11.33
N VAL A 13 -0.92 -11.26 10.69
CA VAL A 13 -1.01 -11.10 9.24
C VAL A 13 0.22 -10.34 8.76
N LEU A 14 0.92 -10.89 7.77
CA LEU A 14 2.04 -10.25 7.08
C LEU A 14 1.69 -10.07 5.61
N GLY A 15 1.59 -8.83 5.15
CA GLY A 15 1.57 -8.51 3.73
C GLY A 15 3.00 -8.39 3.19
N THR A 16 3.34 -9.21 2.20
CA THR A 16 4.58 -9.05 1.43
C THR A 16 4.30 -8.18 0.22
N SER A 17 5.16 -7.20 -0.07
CA SER A 17 4.95 -6.25 -1.17
C SER A 17 6.28 -5.75 -1.73
N GLU A 18 7.07 -6.67 -2.26
CA GLU A 18 8.28 -6.31 -2.99
C GLU A 18 7.96 -5.37 -4.15
N HIS A 19 8.89 -4.48 -4.47
CA HIS A 19 8.76 -3.61 -5.64
C HIS A 19 8.63 -4.42 -6.93
N ALA A 20 7.76 -3.96 -7.82
CA ALA A 20 7.63 -4.51 -9.16
C ALA A 20 8.86 -4.21 -10.04
N PRO A 21 9.07 -4.96 -11.13
CA PRO A 21 10.36 -5.06 -11.83
C PRO A 21 10.96 -3.79 -12.39
N SER A 22 10.20 -2.72 -12.60
CA SER A 22 10.76 -1.45 -13.10
C SER A 22 11.58 -0.69 -12.07
N MET A 23 11.44 -1.03 -10.78
CA MET A 23 12.23 -0.41 -9.72
C MET A 23 13.65 -1.01 -9.71
N PRO A 24 14.73 -0.18 -9.67
CA PRO A 24 16.10 -0.68 -9.58
C PRO A 24 16.30 -1.60 -8.36
N GLY A 25 16.84 -2.79 -8.60
CA GLY A 25 17.06 -3.80 -7.56
C GLY A 25 15.84 -4.66 -7.24
N ALA A 26 14.70 -4.42 -7.87
CA ALA A 26 13.51 -5.26 -7.70
C ALA A 26 13.69 -6.68 -8.26
N PRO A 27 12.95 -7.66 -7.73
CA PRO A 27 12.99 -9.01 -8.27
C PRO A 27 12.35 -9.05 -9.67
N HIS A 28 12.75 -10.06 -10.45
CA HIS A 28 12.12 -10.37 -11.72
C HIS A 28 10.64 -10.77 -11.52
N TYR A 29 9.76 -10.51 -12.49
CA TYR A 29 8.32 -10.83 -12.38
C TYR A 29 8.03 -12.31 -12.08
N TRP A 30 8.94 -13.24 -12.37
CA TRP A 30 8.81 -14.65 -11.97
C TRP A 30 8.75 -14.85 -10.46
N TYR A 31 9.35 -13.96 -9.67
CA TYR A 31 9.21 -13.98 -8.22
C TYR A 31 7.72 -13.94 -7.83
N PHE A 32 6.97 -13.01 -8.39
CA PHE A 32 5.53 -12.84 -8.10
C PHE A 32 4.72 -14.05 -8.58
N GLY A 33 5.04 -14.59 -9.76
CA GLY A 33 4.44 -15.84 -10.25
C GLY A 33 4.70 -17.05 -9.33
N ASN A 34 5.85 -17.08 -8.67
CA ASN A 34 6.23 -18.15 -7.74
C ASN A 34 5.63 -18.00 -6.34
N LEU A 35 5.03 -16.87 -5.99
CA LEU A 35 4.34 -16.71 -4.70
C LEU A 35 3.20 -17.73 -4.51
N LYS A 36 2.71 -18.35 -5.59
CA LYS A 36 1.73 -19.45 -5.54
C LYS A 36 2.16 -20.62 -4.65
N VAL A 37 3.49 -20.90 -4.52
CA VAL A 37 4.00 -22.02 -3.72
C VAL A 37 4.16 -21.67 -2.24
N VAL A 38 4.04 -20.39 -1.88
CA VAL A 38 4.12 -19.95 -0.47
C VAL A 38 2.84 -20.38 0.25
N PRO A 39 2.92 -21.18 1.32
CA PRO A 39 1.75 -21.53 2.11
C PRO A 39 1.03 -20.29 2.65
N ARG A 40 -0.30 -20.36 2.72
CA ARG A 40 -1.11 -19.25 3.22
C ARG A 40 -0.84 -18.92 4.68
N VAL A 41 -0.59 -19.93 5.50
CA VAL A 41 -0.27 -19.76 6.93
C VAL A 41 1.05 -20.45 7.24
N ILE A 42 1.97 -19.73 7.88
CA ILE A 42 3.26 -20.26 8.35
C ILE A 42 3.46 -19.79 9.80
N ASN A 43 3.69 -20.73 10.71
CA ASN A 43 3.89 -20.44 12.14
C ASN A 43 2.80 -19.57 12.76
N GLY A 44 1.54 -19.75 12.34
CA GLY A 44 0.39 -19.01 12.83
C GLY A 44 0.26 -17.59 12.25
N VAL A 45 1.11 -17.21 11.27
CA VAL A 45 1.04 -15.95 10.54
C VAL A 45 0.39 -16.19 9.19
N THR A 46 -0.69 -15.47 8.90
CA THR A 46 -1.31 -15.44 7.57
C THR A 46 -0.49 -14.57 6.63
N ILE A 47 -0.12 -15.11 5.47
CA ILE A 47 0.69 -14.42 4.47
C ILE A 47 -0.23 -13.88 3.37
N LEU A 48 -0.24 -12.56 3.21
CA LEU A 48 -0.86 -11.89 2.07
C LEU A 48 0.20 -11.65 1.01
N LYS A 49 -0.04 -12.18 -0.18
CA LYS A 49 0.89 -12.14 -1.32
C LYS A 49 0.63 -10.88 -2.11
N GLY A 50 1.50 -9.90 -1.98
CA GLY A 50 1.34 -8.60 -2.62
C GLY A 50 2.53 -8.17 -3.47
N CYS A 51 2.38 -7.01 -4.07
CA CYS A 51 3.39 -6.31 -4.85
C CYS A 51 3.21 -4.81 -4.70
N GLU A 52 4.29 -4.07 -4.56
CA GLU A 52 4.28 -2.62 -4.75
C GLU A 52 4.57 -2.31 -6.22
N ALA A 53 3.50 -2.11 -6.99
CA ALA A 53 3.54 -1.86 -8.42
C ALA A 53 3.85 -0.39 -8.72
N ASN A 54 4.74 -0.16 -9.68
CA ASN A 54 5.13 1.18 -10.09
C ASN A 54 4.14 1.73 -11.13
N ILE A 55 3.70 2.97 -10.95
CA ILE A 55 2.97 3.71 -11.96
C ILE A 55 3.99 4.17 -13.02
N LEU A 56 3.75 3.84 -14.29
CA LEU A 56 4.69 4.03 -15.38
C LEU A 56 4.44 5.32 -16.18
N ASP A 57 3.17 5.70 -16.33
CA ASP A 57 2.73 6.77 -17.21
C ASP A 57 1.47 7.48 -16.70
N ILE A 58 1.08 8.55 -17.38
CA ILE A 58 -0.13 9.33 -17.06
C ILE A 58 -1.42 8.57 -17.39
N GLU A 59 -1.34 7.60 -18.27
CA GLU A 59 -2.43 6.69 -18.63
C GLU A 59 -2.72 5.70 -17.49
N GLY A 60 -1.86 5.66 -16.46
CA GLY A 60 -1.99 4.79 -15.28
C GLY A 60 -1.61 3.35 -15.57
N SER A 61 -0.62 3.11 -16.44
CA SER A 61 -0.07 1.77 -16.64
C SER A 61 0.78 1.36 -15.42
N LEU A 62 0.69 0.08 -15.04
CA LEU A 62 1.54 -0.51 -14.00
C LEU A 62 2.54 -1.48 -14.64
N ASP A 63 3.69 -1.65 -13.99
CA ASP A 63 4.73 -2.62 -14.39
C ASP A 63 4.43 -4.06 -13.94
N MET A 64 3.17 -4.35 -13.65
CA MET A 64 2.69 -5.67 -13.28
C MET A 64 1.58 -6.09 -14.25
N SER A 65 1.86 -7.09 -15.10
CA SER A 65 0.87 -7.63 -16.03
C SER A 65 -0.18 -8.48 -15.30
N ASP A 66 -1.33 -8.69 -15.94
CA ASP A 66 -2.40 -9.55 -15.40
C ASP A 66 -1.89 -10.96 -15.11
N GLU A 67 -1.08 -11.54 -16.00
CA GLU A 67 -0.51 -12.87 -15.79
C GLU A 67 0.45 -12.92 -14.60
N ALA A 68 1.32 -11.92 -14.44
CA ALA A 68 2.25 -11.84 -13.30
C ALA A 68 1.52 -11.62 -11.98
N SER A 69 0.45 -10.82 -11.99
CA SER A 69 -0.37 -10.52 -10.80
C SER A 69 -1.37 -11.60 -10.43
N LYS A 70 -1.54 -12.64 -11.27
CA LYS A 70 -2.59 -13.67 -11.11
C LYS A 70 -2.62 -14.31 -9.72
N ASN A 71 -1.42 -14.55 -9.15
CA ASN A 71 -1.26 -15.21 -7.85
C ASN A 71 -1.13 -14.21 -6.68
N LEU A 72 -1.32 -12.91 -6.92
CA LEU A 72 -1.30 -11.89 -5.90
C LEU A 72 -2.69 -11.72 -5.28
N ASP A 73 -2.72 -11.48 -3.99
CA ASP A 73 -3.92 -11.13 -3.24
C ASP A 73 -4.25 -9.64 -3.40
N TYR A 74 -3.23 -8.79 -3.51
CA TYR A 74 -3.37 -7.34 -3.62
C TYR A 74 -2.17 -6.69 -4.32
N MET A 75 -2.35 -5.46 -4.76
CA MET A 75 -1.26 -4.58 -5.20
C MET A 75 -1.35 -3.24 -4.47
N ILE A 76 -0.18 -2.67 -4.17
CA ILE A 76 -0.01 -1.27 -3.80
C ILE A 76 0.40 -0.53 -5.06
N ALA A 77 -0.27 0.55 -5.43
CA ALA A 77 0.16 1.37 -6.56
C ALA A 77 0.88 2.62 -6.04
N SER A 78 2.11 2.83 -6.50
CA SER A 78 2.99 3.88 -5.99
C SER A 78 3.76 4.60 -7.08
N PHE A 79 4.13 5.86 -6.81
CA PHE A 79 5.11 6.59 -7.60
C PHE A 79 6.52 6.42 -7.03
N HIS A 80 7.48 6.14 -7.90
CA HIS A 80 8.90 6.10 -7.57
C HIS A 80 9.70 6.90 -8.60
N GLU A 81 10.56 7.82 -8.15
CA GLU A 81 11.33 8.74 -9.03
C GLU A 81 12.23 8.03 -10.05
N PRO A 82 12.80 6.84 -9.76
CA PRO A 82 13.55 6.09 -10.77
C PRO A 82 12.70 5.62 -11.95
N VAL A 83 11.38 5.42 -11.73
CA VAL A 83 10.44 4.84 -12.69
C VAL A 83 9.59 5.92 -13.37
N PHE A 84 8.95 6.77 -12.58
CA PHE A 84 8.09 7.85 -13.06
C PHE A 84 8.62 9.19 -12.57
N LYS A 85 9.05 10.04 -13.49
CA LYS A 85 9.50 11.39 -13.12
C LYS A 85 8.31 12.26 -12.75
N PRO A 86 8.42 13.05 -11.65
CA PRO A 86 7.37 13.99 -11.27
C PRO A 86 6.95 14.89 -12.43
N ARG A 87 5.65 15.09 -12.58
CA ARG A 87 5.01 15.92 -13.61
C ARG A 87 4.14 16.99 -12.97
N SER A 88 3.28 17.65 -13.74
CA SER A 88 2.30 18.56 -13.20
C SER A 88 1.36 17.88 -12.20
N ARG A 89 0.76 18.66 -11.32
CA ARG A 89 -0.22 18.17 -10.33
C ARG A 89 -1.38 17.43 -11.02
N GLU A 90 -1.83 17.95 -12.13
CA GLU A 90 -2.92 17.42 -12.94
C GLU A 90 -2.55 16.06 -13.54
N GLU A 91 -1.37 15.95 -14.15
CA GLU A 91 -0.88 14.72 -14.76
C GLU A 91 -0.61 13.63 -13.70
N ASN A 92 0.07 13.98 -12.59
CA ASN A 92 0.29 13.04 -11.51
C ASN A 92 -1.04 12.53 -10.91
N THR A 93 -2.00 13.43 -10.74
CA THR A 93 -3.33 13.06 -10.24
C THR A 93 -4.04 12.14 -11.22
N LEU A 94 -4.03 12.49 -12.52
CA LEU A 94 -4.67 11.70 -13.57
C LEU A 94 -4.11 10.27 -13.63
N ALA A 95 -2.78 10.12 -13.51
CA ALA A 95 -2.15 8.80 -13.49
C ALA A 95 -2.74 7.90 -12.38
N ILE A 96 -2.86 8.41 -11.14
CA ILE A 96 -3.45 7.64 -10.02
C ILE A 96 -4.93 7.34 -10.26
N LEU A 97 -5.70 8.32 -10.77
CA LEU A 97 -7.11 8.11 -11.07
C LEU A 97 -7.30 7.01 -12.12
N ASN A 98 -6.45 6.99 -13.15
CA ASN A 98 -6.48 5.97 -14.19
C ASN A 98 -6.09 4.58 -13.67
N VAL A 99 -5.11 4.49 -12.78
CA VAL A 99 -4.76 3.22 -12.12
C VAL A 99 -5.97 2.60 -11.42
N MET A 100 -6.72 3.41 -10.65
CA MET A 100 -7.89 2.93 -9.91
C MET A 100 -9.03 2.44 -10.84
N ASP A 101 -9.08 2.91 -12.08
CA ASP A 101 -10.06 2.43 -13.06
C ASP A 101 -9.62 1.16 -13.79
N LYS A 102 -8.31 0.97 -13.96
CA LYS A 102 -7.76 -0.12 -14.77
C LYS A 102 -7.51 -1.40 -13.99
N TYR A 103 -7.14 -1.30 -12.70
CA TYR A 103 -6.63 -2.43 -11.96
C TYR A 103 -7.46 -2.71 -10.71
N ASP A 104 -8.30 -3.70 -10.77
CA ASP A 104 -9.16 -4.12 -9.65
C ASP A 104 -8.37 -4.78 -8.49
N LYS A 105 -7.14 -5.24 -8.74
CA LYS A 105 -6.23 -5.76 -7.70
C LYS A 105 -5.47 -4.68 -6.93
N VAL A 106 -5.56 -3.41 -7.31
CA VAL A 106 -5.01 -2.32 -6.53
C VAL A 106 -5.93 -2.08 -5.34
N GLU A 107 -5.46 -2.50 -4.17
CA GLU A 107 -6.18 -2.38 -2.90
C GLU A 107 -5.64 -1.23 -2.04
N ILE A 108 -4.44 -0.74 -2.37
CA ILE A 108 -3.77 0.31 -1.59
C ILE A 108 -3.12 1.33 -2.54
N LEU A 109 -3.27 2.62 -2.23
CA LEU A 109 -2.45 3.68 -2.84
C LEU A 109 -1.30 4.02 -1.89
N GLY A 110 -0.07 3.79 -2.36
CA GLY A 110 1.15 3.91 -1.57
C GLY A 110 1.63 5.35 -1.42
N HIS A 111 2.14 5.68 -0.25
CA HIS A 111 2.86 6.89 0.17
C HIS A 111 2.53 8.19 -0.60
N LEU A 112 1.23 8.50 -0.72
CA LEU A 112 0.73 9.71 -1.42
C LEU A 112 1.30 11.03 -0.86
N GLY A 113 1.86 11.00 0.35
CA GLY A 113 2.47 12.16 1.00
C GLY A 113 3.81 12.59 0.42
N ASN A 114 4.41 11.84 -0.53
CA ASN A 114 5.69 12.20 -1.13
C ASN A 114 5.65 13.60 -1.78
N PRO A 115 6.39 14.62 -1.27
CA PRO A 115 6.29 15.99 -1.74
C PRO A 115 6.80 16.20 -3.17
N ASN A 116 7.56 15.24 -3.70
CA ASN A 116 8.04 15.30 -5.09
C ASN A 116 6.90 15.18 -6.11
N TYR A 117 5.77 14.56 -5.70
CA TYR A 117 4.60 14.44 -6.55
C TYR A 117 3.46 15.33 -6.02
N GLN A 118 3.26 16.47 -6.65
CA GLN A 118 2.11 17.31 -6.34
C GLN A 118 0.82 16.60 -6.79
N LEU A 119 -0.17 16.51 -5.88
CA LEU A 119 -1.40 15.74 -6.10
C LEU A 119 -2.66 16.53 -5.70
N ASN A 120 -3.76 16.26 -6.36
CA ASN A 120 -5.09 16.62 -5.88
C ASN A 120 -5.59 15.51 -4.93
N TYR A 121 -5.21 15.60 -3.66
CA TYR A 121 -5.55 14.60 -2.65
C TYR A 121 -7.05 14.37 -2.54
N GLU A 122 -7.84 15.43 -2.58
CA GLU A 122 -9.30 15.33 -2.45
C GLU A 122 -9.92 14.46 -3.56
N ALA A 123 -9.53 14.71 -4.81
CA ALA A 123 -10.02 13.92 -5.95
C ALA A 123 -9.62 12.44 -5.83
N ILE A 124 -8.37 12.18 -5.45
CA ILE A 124 -7.84 10.81 -5.28
C ILE A 124 -8.57 10.09 -4.16
N ILE A 125 -8.71 10.72 -2.99
CA ILE A 125 -9.30 10.10 -1.79
C ILE A 125 -10.80 9.85 -1.97
N LYS A 126 -11.53 10.75 -2.65
CA LYS A 126 -12.94 10.53 -3.02
C LYS A 126 -13.07 9.30 -3.92
N LYS A 127 -12.25 9.22 -4.97
CA LYS A 127 -12.29 8.06 -5.88
C LYS A 127 -11.86 6.77 -5.18
N ALA A 128 -10.85 6.82 -4.32
CA ALA A 128 -10.44 5.66 -3.53
C ALA A 128 -11.58 5.14 -2.65
N LYS A 129 -12.38 6.04 -2.03
CA LYS A 129 -13.58 5.64 -1.29
C LYS A 129 -14.62 4.96 -2.19
N GLU A 130 -14.90 5.52 -3.37
CA GLU A 130 -15.85 4.95 -4.33
C GLU A 130 -15.44 3.55 -4.81
N LYS A 131 -14.15 3.34 -4.99
CA LYS A 131 -13.56 2.05 -5.43
C LYS A 131 -13.24 1.11 -4.27
N ASP A 132 -13.47 1.54 -3.03
CA ASP A 132 -13.13 0.81 -1.81
C ASP A 132 -11.64 0.43 -1.74
N ILE A 133 -10.76 1.39 -2.11
CA ILE A 133 -9.31 1.29 -2.07
C ILE A 133 -8.79 2.01 -0.83
N MET A 134 -7.85 1.42 -0.12
CA MET A 134 -7.24 1.97 1.09
C MET A 134 -6.15 2.99 0.75
N ILE A 135 -6.02 4.02 1.59
CA ILE A 135 -4.90 4.97 1.53
C ILE A 135 -3.84 4.57 2.54
N GLU A 136 -2.62 4.44 2.08
CA GLU A 136 -1.49 4.12 2.95
C GLU A 136 -1.10 5.29 3.85
N ILE A 137 -0.94 5.01 5.14
CA ILE A 137 -0.21 5.86 6.09
C ILE A 137 1.13 5.18 6.35
N ASN A 138 2.12 5.56 5.57
CA ASN A 138 3.44 4.94 5.56
C ASN A 138 4.30 5.48 6.72
N ASN A 139 4.62 4.61 7.70
CA ASN A 139 5.39 5.02 8.87
C ASN A 139 6.82 5.45 8.53
N SER A 140 7.45 4.82 7.52
CA SER A 140 8.79 5.20 7.05
C SER A 140 8.83 6.63 6.51
N SER A 141 7.77 7.05 5.80
CA SER A 141 7.62 8.43 5.32
C SER A 141 7.51 9.46 6.45
N LEU A 142 7.05 9.06 7.64
CA LEU A 142 6.91 9.93 8.81
C LEU A 142 8.20 10.05 9.64
N LEU A 143 9.22 9.20 9.37
CA LEU A 143 10.50 9.22 10.09
C LEU A 143 11.48 10.26 9.56
N GLY A 144 11.19 10.90 8.42
CA GLY A 144 12.03 11.96 7.85
C GLY A 144 13.35 11.48 7.22
N SER A 145 13.57 10.19 7.09
CA SER A 145 14.77 9.61 6.48
C SER A 145 14.64 9.44 4.96
N SER A 146 13.46 9.12 4.48
CA SER A 146 13.09 9.06 3.07
C SER A 146 11.97 10.05 2.80
N ARG A 147 11.89 10.58 1.57
CA ARG A 147 10.80 11.48 1.17
C ARG A 147 10.62 12.67 2.15
N ILE A 148 11.70 13.43 2.41
CA ILE A 148 11.75 14.56 3.36
C ILE A 148 10.57 15.52 3.09
N GLY A 149 9.81 15.89 4.14
CA GLY A 149 8.63 16.75 4.06
C GLY A 149 7.31 15.98 3.82
N SER A 150 7.37 14.64 3.77
CA SER A 150 6.17 13.81 3.66
C SER A 150 5.25 13.91 4.87
N ASP A 151 5.77 14.17 6.05
CA ASP A 151 5.02 14.26 7.31
C ASP A 151 3.85 15.25 7.22
N VAL A 152 4.10 16.44 6.67
CA VAL A 152 3.06 17.47 6.47
C VAL A 152 1.96 16.99 5.52
N ASN A 153 2.36 16.36 4.41
CA ASN A 153 1.41 15.86 3.42
C ASN A 153 0.66 14.62 3.91
N CYS A 154 1.34 13.70 4.61
CA CYS A 154 0.69 12.54 5.23
C CYS A 154 -0.41 12.97 6.21
N LYS A 155 -0.17 14.02 7.01
CA LYS A 155 -1.19 14.57 7.91
C LYS A 155 -2.39 15.13 7.13
N LYS A 156 -2.16 15.87 6.04
CA LYS A 156 -3.23 16.37 5.16
C LYS A 156 -4.04 15.23 4.55
N VAL A 157 -3.36 14.20 4.03
CA VAL A 157 -3.99 13.00 3.47
C VAL A 157 -4.84 12.29 4.52
N ALA A 158 -4.29 12.07 5.72
CA ALA A 158 -5.02 11.41 6.80
C ALA A 158 -6.26 12.19 7.26
N LEU A 159 -6.17 13.52 7.36
CA LEU A 159 -7.30 14.39 7.70
C LEU A 159 -8.40 14.33 6.63
N LEU A 160 -8.04 14.36 5.34
CA LEU A 160 -9.00 14.20 4.25
C LEU A 160 -9.64 12.81 4.24
N CYS A 161 -8.87 11.76 4.53
CA CYS A 161 -9.43 10.40 4.66
C CYS A 161 -10.47 10.34 5.79
N LYS A 162 -10.18 10.95 6.94
CA LYS A 162 -11.13 11.08 8.05
C LYS A 162 -12.40 11.82 7.65
N GLU A 163 -12.26 12.99 7.01
CA GLU A 163 -13.38 13.83 6.59
C GLU A 163 -14.26 13.15 5.55
N ILE A 164 -13.65 12.53 4.54
CA ILE A 164 -14.35 11.87 3.44
C ILE A 164 -14.89 10.48 3.88
N GLY A 165 -14.28 9.87 4.90
CA GLY A 165 -14.60 8.51 5.37
C GLY A 165 -13.96 7.44 4.48
N THR A 166 -12.73 7.66 4.03
CA THR A 166 -11.94 6.70 3.24
C THR A 166 -11.09 5.85 4.16
N LYS A 167 -11.05 4.54 3.91
CA LYS A 167 -10.24 3.58 4.68
C LYS A 167 -8.75 3.91 4.58
N VAL A 168 -8.04 3.75 5.69
CA VAL A 168 -6.58 3.88 5.76
C VAL A 168 -5.93 2.60 6.27
N ILE A 169 -4.70 2.36 5.88
CA ILE A 169 -3.88 1.26 6.38
C ILE A 169 -2.50 1.78 6.76
N LEU A 170 -2.05 1.49 8.01
CA LEU A 170 -0.68 1.76 8.44
C LEU A 170 0.25 0.70 7.89
N THR A 171 1.36 1.11 7.30
CA THR A 171 2.43 0.23 6.86
C THR A 171 3.75 0.62 7.50
N SER A 172 4.65 -0.34 7.64
CA SER A 172 6.02 -0.10 8.13
C SER A 172 7.00 0.19 7.02
N ASP A 173 6.70 -0.22 5.78
CA ASP A 173 7.64 -0.14 4.64
C ASP A 173 9.00 -0.76 5.02
N ALA A 174 8.94 -1.97 5.60
CA ALA A 174 10.07 -2.62 6.24
C ALA A 174 10.97 -3.31 5.20
N HIS A 175 12.23 -2.89 5.12
CA HIS A 175 13.27 -3.50 4.29
C HIS A 175 14.15 -4.50 5.08
N ILE A 176 13.90 -4.64 6.37
CA ILE A 176 14.53 -5.60 7.28
C ILE A 176 13.52 -6.05 8.33
N ASN A 177 13.64 -7.28 8.82
CA ASN A 177 12.69 -7.88 9.75
C ASN A 177 12.43 -7.04 11.01
N THR A 178 13.46 -6.41 11.59
CA THR A 178 13.33 -5.57 12.80
C THR A 178 12.47 -4.31 12.62
N CYS A 179 12.19 -3.92 11.38
CA CYS A 179 11.31 -2.79 11.05
C CYS A 179 9.85 -3.23 10.81
N ILE A 180 9.57 -4.54 10.73
CA ILE A 180 8.20 -5.05 10.53
C ILE A 180 7.35 -4.71 11.76
N GLY A 181 6.18 -4.11 11.53
CA GLY A 181 5.25 -3.74 12.59
C GLY A 181 5.66 -2.48 13.37
N VAL A 182 6.67 -1.75 12.93
CA VAL A 182 7.03 -0.45 13.52
C VAL A 182 6.08 0.61 12.98
N PHE A 183 5.09 1.01 13.79
CA PHE A 183 4.01 1.93 13.41
C PHE A 183 3.93 3.19 14.28
N ASN A 184 4.94 3.46 15.09
CA ASN A 184 4.86 4.47 16.16
C ASN A 184 4.40 5.84 15.66
N LYS A 185 5.00 6.36 14.60
CA LYS A 185 4.67 7.67 14.04
C LYS A 185 3.28 7.71 13.39
N GLY A 186 2.92 6.64 12.69
CA GLY A 186 1.58 6.50 12.13
C GLY A 186 0.51 6.44 13.22
N ILE A 187 0.74 5.69 14.30
CA ILE A 187 -0.17 5.63 15.46
C ILE A 187 -0.28 6.99 16.13
N GLU A 188 0.84 7.70 16.36
CA GLU A 188 0.85 9.06 16.92
C GLU A 188 -0.02 10.00 16.06
N LEU A 189 0.17 9.98 14.74
CA LEU A 189 -0.60 10.80 13.80
C LEU A 189 -2.10 10.48 13.85
N LEU A 190 -2.49 9.20 13.78
CA LEU A 190 -3.89 8.81 13.77
C LEU A 190 -4.58 9.15 15.10
N LYS A 191 -3.89 9.03 16.25
CA LYS A 191 -4.38 9.46 17.55
C LYS A 191 -4.53 10.98 17.63
N GLU A 192 -3.53 11.72 17.17
CA GLU A 192 -3.56 13.19 17.16
C GLU A 192 -4.79 13.75 16.43
N ILE A 193 -5.08 13.17 15.25
CA ILE A 193 -6.23 13.60 14.45
C ILE A 193 -7.54 12.92 14.85
N GLN A 194 -7.53 12.05 15.86
CA GLN A 194 -8.70 11.28 16.29
C GLN A 194 -9.35 10.50 15.11
N MET A 195 -8.54 9.74 14.38
CA MET A 195 -9.03 8.93 13.27
C MET A 195 -10.03 7.88 13.78
N PRO A 196 -11.23 7.77 13.19
CA PRO A 196 -12.18 6.72 13.54
C PRO A 196 -11.59 5.32 13.35
N GLU A 197 -11.73 4.44 14.34
CA GLU A 197 -11.16 3.09 14.31
C GLU A 197 -11.73 2.23 13.17
N GLU A 198 -12.99 2.48 12.81
CA GLU A 198 -13.64 1.80 11.69
C GLU A 198 -12.97 2.07 10.34
N LEU A 199 -12.28 3.18 10.18
CA LEU A 199 -11.53 3.52 8.97
C LEU A 199 -10.12 2.91 8.94
N VAL A 200 -9.59 2.46 10.08
CA VAL A 200 -8.24 1.86 10.16
C VAL A 200 -8.31 0.36 9.89
N MET A 201 -7.58 -0.10 8.86
CA MET A 201 -7.68 -1.46 8.35
C MET A 201 -6.60 -2.42 8.88
N ASN A 202 -5.89 -2.05 9.95
CA ASN A 202 -4.82 -2.87 10.53
C ASN A 202 -5.29 -4.02 11.43
N ASP A 203 -6.60 -4.14 11.69
CA ASP A 203 -7.15 -5.30 12.35
C ASP A 203 -7.11 -6.52 11.39
N PRO A 204 -6.54 -7.67 11.80
CA PRO A 204 -6.39 -8.84 10.93
C PRO A 204 -7.71 -9.37 10.36
N GLU A 205 -8.75 -9.46 11.19
CA GLU A 205 -10.05 -9.99 10.77
C GLU A 205 -10.74 -9.05 9.79
N LYS A 206 -10.69 -7.75 10.07
CA LYS A 206 -11.23 -6.70 9.23
C LYS A 206 -10.54 -6.66 7.85
N LEU A 207 -9.20 -6.74 7.81
CA LEU A 207 -8.45 -6.75 6.56
C LEU A 207 -8.73 -8.00 5.72
N ILE A 208 -8.75 -9.17 6.35
CA ILE A 208 -9.08 -10.43 5.68
C ILE A 208 -10.52 -10.40 5.14
N ALA A 209 -11.47 -9.91 5.93
CA ALA A 209 -12.86 -9.78 5.49
C ALA A 209 -13.00 -8.84 4.29
N HIS A 210 -12.29 -7.72 4.30
CA HIS A 210 -12.23 -6.77 3.17
C HIS A 210 -11.71 -7.45 1.90
N LEU A 211 -10.56 -8.14 1.96
CA LEU A 211 -10.00 -8.82 0.80
C LEU A 211 -10.90 -9.95 0.29
N LYS A 212 -11.53 -10.72 1.19
CA LYS A 212 -12.50 -11.75 0.82
C LYS A 212 -13.73 -11.17 0.13
N SER A 213 -14.24 -10.03 0.56
CA SER A 213 -15.39 -9.37 -0.08
C SER A 213 -15.11 -8.95 -1.53
N LYS A 214 -13.84 -8.78 -1.88
CA LYS A 214 -13.36 -8.50 -3.24
C LYS A 214 -12.97 -9.75 -4.03
N GLY A 215 -13.32 -10.94 -3.53
CA GLY A 215 -13.02 -12.22 -4.19
C GLY A 215 -11.55 -12.64 -4.09
N ARG A 216 -10.78 -12.05 -3.15
CA ARG A 216 -9.40 -12.48 -2.85
C ARG A 216 -9.41 -13.57 -1.78
N LEU A 217 -8.24 -14.19 -1.53
CA LEU A 217 -8.04 -15.15 -0.44
C LEU A 217 -9.00 -16.37 -0.52
N SER A 218 -9.23 -16.91 -1.71
CA SER A 218 -10.10 -18.08 -1.90
C SER A 218 -9.56 -19.36 -1.23
N ASP A 219 -8.30 -19.34 -0.83
CA ASP A 219 -7.57 -20.44 -0.17
C ASP A 219 -7.47 -20.25 1.38
N LEU A 220 -8.23 -19.31 1.97
CA LEU A 220 -8.25 -19.02 3.41
C LEU A 220 -9.64 -19.24 4.06
#